data_a5fc4e6d435ed9a385c0cd93440ab28b
#
_entry.id   a5fc4e6d435ed9a385c0cd93440ab28b
#
_cell.length_a   1.000
_cell.length_b   1.000
_cell.length_c   1.000
_cell.angle_alpha   90.00
_cell.angle_beta   90.00
_cell.angle_gamma   90.00
#
_symmetry.space_group_name_H-M   'P 1'
#
loop_
_entity.id
_entity.type
_entity.pdbx_description
1 polymer ?
#
loop_
_entity_poly.entity_id
_entity_poly.type
_entity_poly.pdbx_seq_one_letter_code
_entity_poly.pdbx_strand_id
1 'polypeptide(L)'
;SGGGMSMEDIFSHFGDIFGGGAGFGGFGGFSSATGARARKRTPKGGDLRIKVKLSLKDIAEGVTKTLKIPRLVACEHCKGTGARDGVAFTTCNMCHGSGTVVTTQQTILGPMQSTSTCPECNGEGKIITEQCSYCHGQGVERKEEYVSFNIPAGVSDGMVLTIKGKGNAARHGGINGDLLVVIEEEPHPELIRDGNDIIYNLMLDIPTAALGGSVEVPTITGKARLKIAPGTQPGKVLRMRGKGLPSTEGYGTGDELVNVMVYIPETLNDTERKAMESLQGQPDVTPSEGVKKRIFSKLRHIFE
;
A
#
# COMPACT_ATOMS: atom_id res chain seq x y z
N SER A 1 22.30 42.48 23.90
CA SER A 1 23.28 41.45 24.26
C SER A 1 22.88 40.15 23.51
N GLY A 2 23.53 39.92 22.38
CA GLY A 2 23.38 38.76 21.56
C GLY A 2 24.25 37.63 22.10
N GLY A 3 23.65 36.49 22.41
CA GLY A 3 24.35 35.25 22.70
C GLY A 3 24.50 34.46 21.39
N GLY A 4 25.70 34.47 20.82
CA GLY A 4 26.04 33.61 19.69
C GLY A 4 26.21 32.18 20.21
N MET A 5 25.48 31.23 19.60
CA MET A 5 25.72 29.80 19.77
C MET A 5 27.13 29.47 19.30
N SER A 6 27.93 28.84 20.17
CA SER A 6 29.28 28.44 19.82
C SER A 6 29.26 27.25 18.87
N MET A 7 30.31 27.12 18.03
CA MET A 7 30.46 26.00 17.09
C MET A 7 30.43 24.64 17.79
N GLU A 8 30.77 24.58 19.07
CA GLU A 8 30.72 23.36 19.88
C GLU A 8 29.29 22.93 20.22
N ASP A 9 28.36 23.87 20.40
CA ASP A 9 26.96 23.55 20.65
C ASP A 9 26.25 22.95 19.41
N ILE A 10 26.69 23.36 18.20
CA ILE A 10 26.16 22.84 16.95
C ILE A 10 26.68 21.40 16.71
N PHE A 11 27.93 21.11 17.09
CA PHE A 11 28.51 19.76 16.94
C PHE A 11 27.94 18.77 17.94
N SER A 12 27.57 19.18 19.14
CA SER A 12 26.96 18.29 20.13
C SER A 12 25.53 17.88 19.74
N HIS A 13 24.74 18.81 19.19
CA HIS A 13 23.40 18.49 18.68
C HIS A 13 23.39 17.62 17.41
N PHE A 14 24.46 17.66 16.60
CA PHE A 14 24.58 16.79 15.43
C PHE A 14 24.97 15.35 15.80
N GLY A 15 25.68 15.16 16.94
CA GLY A 15 26.03 13.85 17.48
C GLY A 15 24.85 13.05 17.99
N ASP A 16 23.85 13.70 18.57
CA ASP A 16 22.65 13.05 19.13
C ASP A 16 21.63 12.57 18.07
N ILE A 17 21.64 13.19 16.90
CA ILE A 17 20.72 12.82 15.80
C ILE A 17 21.27 11.66 14.95
N PHE A 18 22.60 11.47 14.91
CA PHE A 18 23.25 10.43 14.09
C PHE A 18 23.92 9.30 14.88
N GLY A 19 23.87 9.32 16.22
CA GLY A 19 24.61 8.41 17.10
C GLY A 19 23.75 7.40 17.85
N GLY A 20 22.77 6.81 17.24
CA GLY A 20 21.99 5.70 17.81
C GLY A 20 22.37 4.35 17.21
N GLY A 21 23.43 3.71 17.74
CA GLY A 21 23.67 2.29 17.45
C GLY A 21 25.12 1.90 17.12
N ALA A 22 25.81 1.42 18.15
CA ALA A 22 26.98 0.53 18.11
C ALA A 22 28.39 1.11 17.83
N GLY A 23 29.22 1.19 18.89
CA GLY A 23 30.62 0.80 18.85
C GLY A 23 31.63 1.86 18.42
N PHE A 24 31.95 2.79 19.32
CA PHE A 24 33.13 3.65 19.20
C PHE A 24 34.39 2.88 19.56
N GLY A 25 35.23 2.62 18.59
CA GLY A 25 36.56 2.05 18.80
C GLY A 25 37.49 2.38 17.62
N GLY A 26 38.45 3.30 17.85
CA GLY A 26 39.68 3.33 17.08
C GLY A 26 39.88 4.49 16.10
N PHE A 27 40.22 5.65 16.63
CA PHE A 27 40.95 6.68 15.89
C PHE A 27 42.40 6.22 15.73
N GLY A 28 42.78 5.74 14.54
CA GLY A 28 44.17 5.41 14.26
C GLY A 28 44.30 4.47 13.04
N GLY A 29 44.70 5.00 11.91
CA GLY A 29 45.09 4.15 10.80
C GLY A 29 44.82 4.74 9.43
N PHE A 30 45.56 5.76 9.03
CA PHE A 30 45.84 6.04 7.62
C PHE A 30 46.65 4.87 7.07
N SER A 31 46.00 3.87 6.49
CA SER A 31 46.72 2.97 5.59
C SER A 31 45.74 2.24 4.66
N SER A 32 46.10 2.31 3.41
CA SER A 32 45.67 1.46 2.30
C SER A 32 44.27 1.76 1.74
N ALA A 33 44.25 2.73 0.84
CA ALA A 33 43.31 2.71 -0.28
C ALA A 33 43.53 1.45 -1.12
N THR A 34 43.06 0.31 -0.62
CA THR A 34 42.81 -0.86 -1.47
C THR A 34 41.66 -0.48 -2.40
N GLY A 35 42.00 -0.36 -3.69
CA GLY A 35 41.16 0.11 -4.75
C GLY A 35 39.73 -0.38 -4.65
N ALA A 36 38.83 0.53 -4.30
CA ALA A 36 37.43 0.37 -4.58
C ALA A 36 37.30 0.26 -6.10
N ARG A 37 37.29 -0.97 -6.60
CA ARG A 37 36.95 -1.24 -8.00
C ARG A 37 35.61 -0.57 -8.21
N ALA A 38 35.60 0.50 -9.02
CA ALA A 38 34.38 1.19 -9.43
C ALA A 38 33.42 0.12 -9.91
N ARG A 39 32.36 -0.12 -9.10
CA ARG A 39 31.34 -1.12 -9.43
C ARG A 39 30.69 -0.65 -10.71
N LYS A 40 30.82 -1.44 -11.77
CA LYS A 40 30.16 -1.24 -13.03
C LYS A 40 28.67 -0.98 -12.73
N ARG A 41 28.17 0.21 -13.05
CA ARG A 41 26.76 0.53 -12.86
C ARG A 41 25.94 -0.32 -13.81
N THR A 42 25.28 -1.35 -13.27
CA THR A 42 24.33 -2.14 -14.05
C THR A 42 23.08 -1.28 -14.26
N PRO A 43 22.69 -0.98 -15.50
CA PRO A 43 21.52 -0.19 -15.77
C PRO A 43 20.27 -0.89 -15.16
N LYS A 44 19.40 -0.13 -14.48
CA LYS A 44 18.13 -0.63 -13.95
C LYS A 44 17.00 -0.14 -14.84
N GLY A 45 16.06 -1.03 -15.16
CA GLY A 45 14.81 -0.70 -15.84
C GLY A 45 13.91 0.17 -14.95
N GLY A 46 13.01 0.93 -15.55
CA GLY A 46 12.05 1.74 -14.83
C GLY A 46 11.01 0.87 -14.10
N ASP A 47 10.63 1.29 -12.91
CA ASP A 47 9.53 0.66 -12.18
C ASP A 47 8.19 0.99 -12.85
N LEU A 48 7.25 0.05 -12.83
CA LEU A 48 5.89 0.24 -13.31
C LEU A 48 4.94 0.38 -12.12
N ARG A 49 3.96 1.26 -12.24
CA ARG A 49 2.95 1.47 -11.22
C ARG A 49 1.57 1.19 -11.82
N ILE A 50 0.82 0.29 -11.19
CA ILE A 50 -0.55 -0.04 -11.56
C ILE A 50 -1.46 0.07 -10.34
N LYS A 51 -2.74 0.33 -10.58
CA LYS A 51 -3.78 0.30 -9.56
C LYS A 51 -4.63 -0.95 -9.74
N VAL A 52 -4.96 -1.60 -8.65
CA VAL A 52 -5.81 -2.80 -8.63
C VAL A 52 -6.95 -2.57 -7.65
N LYS A 53 -8.16 -2.66 -8.16
CA LYS A 53 -9.37 -2.56 -7.36
C LYS A 53 -9.69 -3.91 -6.72
N LEU A 54 -10.02 -3.87 -5.43
CA LEU A 54 -10.36 -5.04 -4.63
C LEU A 54 -11.68 -4.82 -3.91
N SER A 55 -12.54 -5.82 -3.96
CA SER A 55 -13.73 -5.86 -3.12
C SER A 55 -13.36 -6.21 -1.67
N LEU A 56 -14.24 -5.91 -0.70
CA LEU A 56 -14.05 -6.32 0.69
C LEU A 56 -13.86 -7.84 0.83
N LYS A 57 -14.49 -8.63 -0.03
CA LYS A 57 -14.32 -10.08 -0.07
C LYS A 57 -12.91 -10.47 -0.52
N ASP A 58 -12.40 -9.85 -1.59
CA ASP A 58 -11.03 -10.09 -2.06
C ASP A 58 -10.01 -9.74 -0.95
N ILE A 59 -10.27 -8.67 -0.22
CA ILE A 59 -9.42 -8.22 0.89
C ILE A 59 -9.49 -9.20 2.07
N ALA A 60 -10.66 -9.74 2.37
CA ALA A 60 -10.82 -10.69 3.49
C ALA A 60 -10.14 -12.04 3.24
N GLU A 61 -10.23 -12.55 2.02
CA GLU A 61 -9.75 -13.89 1.67
C GLU A 61 -8.32 -13.87 1.09
N GLY A 62 -7.87 -12.71 0.58
CA GLY A 62 -6.71 -12.61 -0.29
C GLY A 62 -7.02 -13.13 -1.68
N VAL A 63 -6.31 -12.66 -2.68
CA VAL A 63 -6.60 -13.02 -4.08
C VAL A 63 -5.34 -13.05 -4.93
N THR A 64 -5.28 -13.99 -5.85
CA THR A 64 -4.28 -13.99 -6.92
C THR A 64 -4.88 -13.30 -8.15
N LYS A 65 -4.28 -12.19 -8.56
CA LYS A 65 -4.67 -11.48 -9.78
C LYS A 65 -3.67 -11.73 -10.90
N THR A 66 -4.16 -11.92 -12.10
CA THR A 66 -3.34 -11.99 -13.32
C THR A 66 -3.76 -10.84 -14.22
N LEU A 67 -2.85 -9.93 -14.49
CA LEU A 67 -3.11 -8.75 -15.30
C LEU A 67 -2.22 -8.72 -16.52
N LYS A 68 -2.79 -8.27 -17.64
CA LYS A 68 -2.07 -8.00 -18.87
C LYS A 68 -1.51 -6.59 -18.83
N ILE A 69 -0.17 -6.49 -18.74
CA ILE A 69 0.51 -5.23 -18.51
C ILE A 69 1.42 -4.90 -19.69
N PRO A 70 1.28 -3.72 -20.33
CA PRO A 70 2.23 -3.27 -21.32
C PRO A 70 3.54 -2.86 -20.65
N ARG A 71 4.64 -3.56 -20.98
CA ARG A 71 5.95 -3.26 -20.42
C ARG A 71 7.06 -3.42 -21.45
N LEU A 72 8.21 -2.83 -21.15
CA LEU A 72 9.43 -3.13 -21.90
C LEU A 72 9.95 -4.49 -21.44
N VAL A 73 10.17 -5.39 -22.40
CA VAL A 73 10.79 -6.70 -22.20
C VAL A 73 12.12 -6.75 -22.95
N ALA A 74 13.03 -7.63 -22.54
CA ALA A 74 14.26 -7.84 -23.29
C ALA A 74 13.93 -8.32 -24.72
N CYS A 75 14.57 -7.72 -25.71
CA CYS A 75 14.40 -8.13 -27.09
C CYS A 75 14.89 -9.59 -27.27
N GLU A 76 14.03 -10.44 -27.80
CA GLU A 76 14.30 -11.87 -27.94
C GLU A 76 15.42 -12.14 -28.94
N HIS A 77 15.56 -11.32 -29.98
CA HIS A 77 16.53 -11.51 -31.04
C HIS A 77 17.95 -11.21 -30.58
N CYS A 78 18.17 -10.15 -29.83
CA CYS A 78 19.48 -9.80 -29.31
C CYS A 78 19.67 -10.17 -27.82
N LYS A 79 18.70 -10.83 -27.20
CA LYS A 79 18.69 -11.22 -25.77
C LYS A 79 18.98 -10.04 -24.84
N GLY A 80 18.44 -8.88 -25.20
CA GLY A 80 18.57 -7.67 -24.39
C GLY A 80 19.82 -6.83 -24.64
N THR A 81 20.77 -7.27 -25.45
CA THR A 81 22.05 -6.56 -25.63
C THR A 81 21.98 -5.33 -26.55
N GLY A 82 20.99 -5.26 -27.44
CA GLY A 82 20.87 -4.23 -28.46
C GLY A 82 21.77 -4.43 -29.67
N ALA A 83 22.74 -5.35 -29.59
CA ALA A 83 23.67 -5.67 -30.68
C ALA A 83 23.07 -6.73 -31.59
N ARG A 84 23.43 -6.70 -32.89
CA ARG A 84 23.02 -7.72 -33.84
C ARG A 84 23.47 -9.10 -33.35
N ASP A 85 22.54 -10.06 -33.38
CA ASP A 85 22.71 -11.44 -32.89
C ASP A 85 23.23 -11.56 -31.45
N GLY A 86 23.13 -10.46 -30.67
CA GLY A 86 23.56 -10.40 -29.29
C GLY A 86 25.06 -10.27 -29.03
N VAL A 87 25.88 -10.19 -30.10
CA VAL A 87 27.34 -10.28 -30.02
C VAL A 87 28.11 -9.16 -30.74
N ALA A 88 27.45 -8.37 -31.59
CA ALA A 88 28.07 -7.33 -32.38
C ALA A 88 28.45 -6.08 -31.56
N PHE A 89 29.43 -6.22 -30.69
CA PHE A 89 29.96 -5.11 -29.89
C PHE A 89 31.49 -5.27 -29.71
N THR A 90 32.17 -4.12 -29.51
CA THR A 90 33.62 -4.06 -29.20
C THR A 90 33.82 -3.44 -27.83
N THR A 91 35.00 -3.67 -27.26
CA THR A 91 35.40 -3.00 -26.00
C THR A 91 35.60 -1.51 -26.28
N CYS A 92 35.10 -0.63 -25.43
CA CYS A 92 35.26 0.81 -25.54
C CYS A 92 36.76 1.17 -25.46
N ASN A 93 37.27 1.90 -26.46
CA ASN A 93 38.69 2.26 -26.54
C ASN A 93 39.07 3.28 -25.48
N MET A 94 38.17 4.17 -25.06
CA MET A 94 38.46 5.22 -24.08
C MET A 94 38.60 4.68 -22.65
N CYS A 95 37.77 3.76 -22.24
CA CYS A 95 37.82 3.21 -20.88
C CYS A 95 38.32 1.75 -20.80
N HIS A 96 38.68 1.17 -21.90
CA HIS A 96 39.18 -0.22 -22.01
C HIS A 96 38.27 -1.24 -21.28
N GLY A 97 36.96 -1.03 -21.35
CA GLY A 97 35.97 -1.92 -20.76
C GLY A 97 35.58 -1.60 -19.29
N SER A 98 36.26 -0.64 -18.65
CA SER A 98 35.96 -0.29 -17.25
C SER A 98 34.63 0.47 -17.07
N GLY A 99 34.16 1.14 -18.11
CA GLY A 99 32.96 2.00 -18.04
C GLY A 99 33.21 3.36 -17.38
N THR A 100 34.40 3.59 -16.83
CA THR A 100 34.74 4.83 -16.13
C THR A 100 36.07 5.37 -16.61
N VAL A 101 36.26 6.68 -16.57
CA VAL A 101 37.53 7.37 -16.86
C VAL A 101 37.96 8.14 -15.61
N VAL A 102 39.28 8.10 -15.36
CA VAL A 102 39.89 8.86 -14.26
C VAL A 102 40.45 10.15 -14.84
N THR A 103 39.96 11.28 -14.33
CA THR A 103 40.48 12.60 -14.71
C THR A 103 41.22 13.18 -13.53
N THR A 104 42.47 13.60 -13.75
CA THR A 104 43.27 14.28 -12.73
C THR A 104 43.14 15.78 -12.94
N GLN A 105 42.60 16.48 -11.95
CA GLN A 105 42.52 17.94 -11.94
C GLN A 105 43.53 18.49 -10.94
N GLN A 106 44.32 19.49 -11.40
CA GLN A 106 45.21 20.21 -10.52
C GLN A 106 44.40 21.20 -9.69
N THR A 107 44.38 21.04 -8.36
CA THR A 107 43.73 21.96 -7.45
C THR A 107 44.76 22.69 -6.56
N ILE A 108 44.34 23.72 -5.85
CA ILE A 108 45.19 24.49 -4.92
C ILE A 108 45.79 23.57 -3.83
N LEU A 109 45.12 22.46 -3.54
CA LEU A 109 45.53 21.45 -2.53
C LEU A 109 46.34 20.28 -3.16
N GLY A 110 46.68 20.34 -4.45
CA GLY A 110 47.37 19.28 -5.15
C GLY A 110 46.57 18.60 -6.23
N PRO A 111 47.13 17.58 -6.91
CA PRO A 111 46.42 16.83 -7.94
C PRO A 111 45.31 15.97 -7.31
N MET A 112 44.08 16.22 -7.76
CA MET A 112 42.89 15.47 -7.31
C MET A 112 42.41 14.58 -8.44
N GLN A 113 42.27 13.30 -8.15
CA GLN A 113 41.73 12.34 -9.11
C GLN A 113 40.21 12.18 -8.92
N SER A 114 39.47 12.42 -9.97
CA SER A 114 38.02 12.16 -10.00
C SER A 114 37.71 11.06 -11.01
N THR A 115 36.83 10.14 -10.62
CA THR A 115 36.34 9.08 -11.49
C THR A 115 34.97 9.50 -12.03
N SER A 116 34.85 9.57 -13.35
CA SER A 116 33.59 9.89 -14.04
C SER A 116 33.14 8.75 -14.95
N THR A 117 31.87 8.71 -15.27
CA THR A 117 31.32 7.78 -16.26
C THR A 117 31.96 8.06 -17.63
N CYS A 118 32.41 7.01 -18.33
CA CYS A 118 32.98 7.15 -19.67
C CYS A 118 31.95 7.76 -20.63
N PRO A 119 32.21 8.90 -21.25
CA PRO A 119 31.26 9.58 -22.14
C PRO A 119 31.03 8.83 -23.45
N GLU A 120 32.00 8.03 -23.92
CA GLU A 120 31.90 7.30 -25.18
C GLU A 120 30.93 6.10 -25.07
N CYS A 121 31.03 5.30 -24.00
CA CYS A 121 30.17 4.12 -23.79
C CYS A 121 29.08 4.33 -22.73
N ASN A 122 28.94 5.53 -22.16
CA ASN A 122 27.99 5.84 -21.11
C ASN A 122 28.02 4.86 -19.91
N GLY A 123 29.19 4.36 -19.59
CA GLY A 123 29.39 3.46 -18.46
C GLY A 123 29.27 1.98 -18.78
N GLU A 124 28.92 1.60 -19.99
CA GLU A 124 28.72 0.19 -20.36
C GLU A 124 30.03 -0.56 -20.60
N GLY A 125 31.11 0.15 -20.94
CA GLY A 125 32.41 -0.43 -21.24
C GLY A 125 32.48 -1.08 -22.62
N LYS A 126 31.39 -1.10 -23.38
CA LYS A 126 31.25 -1.69 -24.71
C LYS A 126 30.55 -0.72 -25.64
N ILE A 127 30.84 -0.83 -26.94
CA ILE A 127 30.20 -0.04 -28.00
C ILE A 127 29.57 -1.02 -29.00
N ILE A 128 28.32 -0.81 -29.32
CA ILE A 128 27.59 -1.61 -30.32
C ILE A 128 28.13 -1.24 -31.70
N THR A 129 28.68 -2.20 -32.42
CA THR A 129 29.17 -2.01 -33.79
C THR A 129 28.08 -2.16 -34.83
N GLU A 130 27.19 -3.10 -34.63
CA GLU A 130 26.01 -3.29 -35.47
C GLU A 130 24.76 -3.42 -34.60
N GLN A 131 23.78 -2.54 -34.81
CA GLN A 131 22.53 -2.53 -34.07
C GLN A 131 21.63 -3.68 -34.45
N CYS A 132 20.89 -4.22 -33.46
CA CYS A 132 19.84 -5.17 -33.70
C CYS A 132 18.69 -4.50 -34.48
N SER A 133 18.33 -5.06 -35.63
CA SER A 133 17.29 -4.51 -36.52
C SER A 133 15.88 -4.51 -35.89
N TYR A 134 15.63 -5.39 -34.93
CA TYR A 134 14.31 -5.52 -34.28
C TYR A 134 14.10 -4.47 -33.20
N CYS A 135 15.06 -4.21 -32.33
CA CYS A 135 14.96 -3.23 -31.25
C CYS A 135 15.73 -1.93 -31.53
N HIS A 136 16.31 -1.78 -32.71
CA HIS A 136 17.09 -0.59 -33.14
C HIS A 136 18.16 -0.18 -32.14
N GLY A 137 18.90 -1.16 -31.63
CA GLY A 137 19.99 -0.94 -30.68
C GLY A 137 19.55 -0.77 -29.22
N GLN A 138 18.25 -0.70 -28.91
CA GLN A 138 17.79 -0.45 -27.54
C GLN A 138 17.88 -1.67 -26.61
N GLY A 139 17.92 -2.87 -27.15
CA GLY A 139 17.92 -4.11 -26.37
C GLY A 139 16.57 -4.47 -25.75
N VAL A 140 15.57 -3.60 -25.87
CA VAL A 140 14.24 -3.80 -25.31
C VAL A 140 13.16 -3.50 -26.34
N GLU A 141 12.01 -4.16 -26.19
CA GLU A 141 10.81 -3.97 -27.01
C GLU A 141 9.57 -3.88 -26.13
N ARG A 142 8.54 -3.18 -26.59
CA ARG A 142 7.29 -3.06 -25.85
C ARG A 142 6.39 -4.23 -26.17
N LYS A 143 6.06 -5.04 -25.15
CA LYS A 143 5.12 -6.15 -25.25
C LYS A 143 4.08 -6.09 -24.13
N GLU A 144 2.93 -6.66 -24.37
CA GLU A 144 1.94 -6.94 -23.33
C GLU A 144 2.22 -8.31 -22.75
N GLU A 145 2.46 -8.37 -21.45
CA GLU A 145 2.77 -9.60 -20.73
C GLU A 145 1.77 -9.83 -19.59
N TYR A 146 1.38 -11.09 -19.42
CA TYR A 146 0.56 -11.49 -18.27
C TYR A 146 1.45 -11.64 -17.04
N VAL A 147 1.16 -10.84 -16.02
CA VAL A 147 1.86 -10.91 -14.72
C VAL A 147 0.86 -11.37 -13.68
N SER A 148 1.15 -12.51 -13.05
CA SER A 148 0.39 -13.05 -11.93
C SER A 148 1.09 -12.71 -10.63
N PHE A 149 0.33 -12.25 -9.65
CA PHE A 149 0.83 -11.94 -8.31
C PHE A 149 -0.26 -12.20 -7.27
N ASN A 150 0.20 -12.54 -6.07
CA ASN A 150 -0.66 -12.78 -4.94
C ASN A 150 -0.79 -11.54 -4.07
N ILE A 151 -2.03 -11.20 -3.72
CA ILE A 151 -2.38 -10.12 -2.81
C ILE A 151 -2.79 -10.78 -1.49
N PRO A 152 -2.06 -10.54 -0.39
CA PRO A 152 -2.40 -11.14 0.90
C PRO A 152 -3.71 -10.59 1.45
N ALA A 153 -4.36 -11.36 2.31
CA ALA A 153 -5.56 -10.91 3.01
C ALA A 153 -5.26 -9.73 3.95
N GLY A 154 -6.24 -8.88 4.16
CA GLY A 154 -6.16 -7.76 5.10
C GLY A 154 -5.50 -6.49 4.54
N VAL A 155 -5.08 -6.46 3.27
CA VAL A 155 -4.47 -5.26 2.67
C VAL A 155 -5.36 -4.03 2.83
N SER A 156 -4.73 -2.86 2.99
CA SER A 156 -5.43 -1.59 3.16
C SER A 156 -5.44 -0.78 1.86
N ASP A 157 -6.41 0.12 1.74
CA ASP A 157 -6.45 1.09 0.65
C ASP A 157 -5.17 1.92 0.60
N GLY A 158 -4.66 2.17 -0.59
CA GLY A 158 -3.40 2.88 -0.81
C GLY A 158 -2.14 2.07 -0.55
N MET A 159 -2.22 0.85 -0.03
CA MET A 159 -1.05 -0.02 0.17
C MET A 159 -0.38 -0.34 -1.17
N VAL A 160 0.96 -0.37 -1.16
CA VAL A 160 1.77 -0.66 -2.34
C VAL A 160 2.48 -1.99 -2.16
N LEU A 161 2.16 -2.93 -3.04
CA LEU A 161 2.86 -4.22 -3.12
C LEU A 161 3.94 -4.15 -4.19
N THR A 162 5.17 -4.53 -3.84
CA THR A 162 6.31 -4.52 -4.76
C THR A 162 6.57 -5.91 -5.29
N ILE A 163 6.40 -6.11 -6.59
CA ILE A 163 6.72 -7.35 -7.28
C ILE A 163 8.06 -7.18 -7.99
N LYS A 164 9.09 -7.77 -7.40
CA LYS A 164 10.47 -7.61 -7.87
C LYS A 164 10.69 -8.12 -9.29
N GLY A 165 11.38 -7.33 -10.12
CA GLY A 165 11.78 -7.69 -11.47
C GLY A 165 10.63 -7.76 -12.49
N LYS A 166 9.42 -7.36 -12.13
CA LYS A 166 8.25 -7.35 -13.02
C LYS A 166 7.91 -5.97 -13.60
N GLY A 167 8.79 -4.98 -13.39
CA GLY A 167 8.76 -3.68 -14.06
C GLY A 167 9.33 -3.76 -15.48
N ASN A 168 9.74 -2.62 -16.02
CA ASN A 168 10.38 -2.55 -17.33
C ASN A 168 11.75 -3.22 -17.34
N ALA A 169 12.08 -3.90 -18.42
CA ALA A 169 13.43 -4.37 -18.66
C ALA A 169 14.39 -3.19 -18.81
N ALA A 170 15.59 -3.34 -18.29
CA ALA A 170 16.67 -2.41 -18.54
C ALA A 170 17.22 -2.57 -19.95
N ARG A 171 17.70 -1.48 -20.54
CA ARG A 171 18.44 -1.53 -21.80
C ARG A 171 19.77 -2.27 -21.60
N HIS A 172 20.24 -2.88 -22.65
CA HIS A 172 21.56 -3.52 -22.74
C HIS A 172 21.84 -4.57 -21.66
N GLY A 173 20.82 -5.35 -21.31
CA GLY A 173 20.97 -6.51 -20.40
C GLY A 173 21.14 -6.16 -18.92
N GLY A 174 20.61 -5.03 -18.48
CA GLY A 174 20.59 -4.62 -17.09
C GLY A 174 19.54 -5.35 -16.24
N ILE A 175 19.31 -4.87 -15.02
CA ILE A 175 18.34 -5.41 -14.06
C ILE A 175 16.96 -4.82 -14.37
N ASN A 176 15.94 -5.66 -14.41
CA ASN A 176 14.57 -5.18 -14.57
C ASN A 176 14.14 -4.31 -13.37
N GLY A 177 13.29 -3.34 -13.62
CA GLY A 177 12.58 -2.61 -12.59
C GLY A 177 11.54 -3.47 -11.87
N ASP A 178 10.87 -2.89 -10.92
CA ASP A 178 9.85 -3.55 -10.12
C ASP A 178 8.44 -3.12 -10.55
N LEU A 179 7.45 -3.98 -10.32
CA LEU A 179 6.05 -3.65 -10.50
C LEU A 179 5.47 -3.26 -9.14
N LEU A 180 5.01 -2.01 -9.04
CA LEU A 180 4.36 -1.44 -7.87
C LEU A 180 2.85 -1.53 -8.06
N VAL A 181 2.22 -2.40 -7.30
CA VAL A 181 0.76 -2.60 -7.32
C VAL A 181 0.15 -1.80 -6.20
N VAL A 182 -0.58 -0.75 -6.55
CA VAL A 182 -1.31 0.10 -5.60
C VAL A 182 -2.70 -0.48 -5.42
N ILE A 183 -3.02 -0.83 -4.19
CA ILE A 183 -4.35 -1.33 -3.83
C ILE A 183 -5.33 -0.16 -3.75
N GLU A 184 -6.49 -0.33 -4.37
CA GLU A 184 -7.62 0.59 -4.30
C GLU A 184 -8.84 -0.22 -3.85
N GLU A 185 -9.43 0.15 -2.71
CA GLU A 185 -10.61 -0.53 -2.19
C GLU A 185 -11.86 -0.07 -2.93
N GLU A 186 -12.67 -1.02 -3.38
CA GLU A 186 -13.97 -0.71 -3.96
C GLU A 186 -14.98 -0.45 -2.84
N PRO A 187 -15.74 0.66 -2.88
CA PRO A 187 -16.77 0.93 -1.90
C PRO A 187 -17.85 -0.15 -1.95
N HIS A 188 -18.18 -0.71 -0.79
CA HIS A 188 -19.27 -1.67 -0.67
C HIS A 188 -20.59 -0.91 -0.47
N PRO A 189 -21.74 -1.37 -1.07
CA PRO A 189 -23.00 -0.65 -0.99
C PRO A 189 -23.59 -0.56 0.42
N GLU A 190 -23.30 -1.53 1.28
CA GLU A 190 -23.92 -1.63 2.62
C GLU A 190 -22.91 -1.66 3.77
N LEU A 191 -21.68 -2.11 3.52
CA LEU A 191 -20.65 -2.30 4.53
C LEU A 191 -19.61 -1.19 4.45
N ILE A 192 -19.24 -0.64 5.61
CA ILE A 192 -18.24 0.41 5.75
C ILE A 192 -17.06 -0.18 6.51
N ARG A 193 -15.86 -0.01 5.98
CA ARG A 193 -14.65 -0.45 6.66
C ARG A 193 -14.18 0.60 7.67
N ASP A 194 -13.84 0.14 8.87
CA ASP A 194 -13.16 0.93 9.91
C ASP A 194 -11.94 0.13 10.44
N GLY A 195 -10.78 0.37 9.85
CA GLY A 195 -9.59 -0.42 10.14
C GLY A 195 -9.75 -1.89 9.73
N ASN A 196 -9.78 -2.78 10.70
CA ASN A 196 -10.07 -4.20 10.50
C ASN A 196 -11.53 -4.56 10.82
N ASP A 197 -12.27 -3.64 11.42
CA ASP A 197 -13.69 -3.82 11.70
C ASP A 197 -14.55 -3.39 10.50
N ILE A 198 -15.75 -3.94 10.44
CA ILE A 198 -16.77 -3.58 9.45
C ILE A 198 -17.98 -3.02 10.16
N ILE A 199 -18.51 -1.93 9.66
CA ILE A 199 -19.72 -1.30 10.18
C ILE A 199 -20.88 -1.57 9.22
N TYR A 200 -21.99 -2.05 9.77
CA TYR A 200 -23.25 -2.19 9.07
C TYR A 200 -24.34 -1.43 9.81
N ASN A 201 -25.15 -0.63 9.11
CA ASN A 201 -26.29 0.06 9.66
C ASN A 201 -27.56 -0.78 9.44
N LEU A 202 -27.99 -1.48 10.48
CA LEU A 202 -29.19 -2.31 10.46
C LEU A 202 -30.40 -1.45 10.75
N MET A 203 -31.35 -1.41 9.83
CA MET A 203 -32.63 -0.73 10.02
C MET A 203 -33.70 -1.75 10.42
N LEU A 204 -34.17 -1.68 11.67
CA LEU A 204 -35.22 -2.54 12.19
C LEU A 204 -36.57 -1.86 12.05
N ASP A 205 -37.64 -2.65 11.87
CA ASP A 205 -39.00 -2.20 12.09
C ASP A 205 -39.33 -2.05 13.59
N ILE A 206 -40.34 -1.28 13.92
CA ILE A 206 -40.77 -1.04 15.31
C ILE A 206 -41.11 -2.34 16.02
N PRO A 207 -41.94 -3.26 15.44
CA PRO A 207 -42.26 -4.54 16.08
C PRO A 207 -41.06 -5.39 16.42
N THR A 208 -40.11 -5.54 15.49
CA THR A 208 -38.87 -6.32 15.72
C THR A 208 -37.98 -5.70 16.79
N ALA A 209 -37.89 -4.36 16.82
CA ALA A 209 -37.12 -3.67 17.86
C ALA A 209 -37.76 -3.84 19.26
N ALA A 210 -39.10 -3.80 19.34
CA ALA A 210 -39.84 -3.92 20.59
C ALA A 210 -39.94 -5.36 21.10
N LEU A 211 -40.36 -6.28 20.24
CA LEU A 211 -40.66 -7.67 20.61
C LEU A 211 -39.42 -8.58 20.56
N GLY A 212 -38.36 -8.14 19.88
CA GLY A 212 -37.19 -8.97 19.56
C GLY A 212 -37.46 -9.89 18.38
N GLY A 213 -36.45 -10.58 17.98
CA GLY A 213 -36.54 -11.48 16.84
C GLY A 213 -35.18 -11.94 16.33
N SER A 214 -35.16 -12.37 15.08
CA SER A 214 -33.93 -12.74 14.38
C SER A 214 -33.95 -12.13 12.99
N VAL A 215 -32.91 -11.41 12.64
CA VAL A 215 -32.76 -10.74 11.35
C VAL A 215 -31.52 -11.26 10.63
N GLU A 216 -31.53 -11.23 9.30
CA GLU A 216 -30.35 -11.50 8.50
C GLU A 216 -29.61 -10.20 8.23
N VAL A 217 -28.31 -10.22 8.45
CA VAL A 217 -27.41 -9.10 8.17
C VAL A 217 -26.37 -9.52 7.13
N PRO A 218 -26.00 -8.64 6.17
CA PRO A 218 -24.94 -8.92 5.23
C PRO A 218 -23.61 -8.96 5.98
N THR A 219 -22.73 -9.86 5.57
CA THR A 219 -21.35 -9.93 6.03
C THR A 219 -20.42 -9.92 4.83
N ILE A 220 -19.11 -9.77 5.01
CA ILE A 220 -18.15 -9.79 3.91
C ILE A 220 -18.28 -11.04 3.04
N THR A 221 -18.53 -12.20 3.64
CA THR A 221 -18.57 -13.49 2.95
C THR A 221 -19.97 -14.02 2.67
N GLY A 222 -21.00 -13.25 2.97
CA GLY A 222 -22.39 -13.68 2.76
C GLY A 222 -23.36 -13.03 3.72
N LYS A 223 -24.20 -13.84 4.40
CA LYS A 223 -25.19 -13.37 5.37
C LYS A 223 -25.04 -14.12 6.69
N ALA A 224 -25.34 -13.44 7.77
CA ALA A 224 -25.41 -14.05 9.11
C ALA A 224 -26.73 -13.71 9.78
N ARG A 225 -27.19 -14.61 10.66
CA ARG A 225 -28.39 -14.41 11.46
C ARG A 225 -28.02 -13.75 12.78
N LEU A 226 -28.63 -12.59 13.05
CA LEU A 226 -28.41 -11.81 14.26
C LEU A 226 -29.67 -11.86 15.12
N LYS A 227 -29.52 -12.20 16.41
CA LYS A 227 -30.62 -12.20 17.37
C LYS A 227 -30.78 -10.80 17.95
N ILE A 228 -31.99 -10.27 17.87
CA ILE A 228 -32.40 -8.97 18.43
C ILE A 228 -33.14 -9.24 19.75
N ALA A 229 -32.63 -8.66 20.82
CA ALA A 229 -33.31 -8.75 22.11
C ALA A 229 -34.54 -7.83 22.16
N PRO A 230 -35.59 -8.21 22.86
CA PRO A 230 -36.76 -7.32 23.08
C PRO A 230 -36.32 -5.97 23.68
N GLY A 231 -36.96 -4.88 23.21
CA GLY A 231 -36.65 -3.53 23.69
C GLY A 231 -35.30 -3.00 23.25
N THR A 232 -34.75 -3.50 22.13
CA THR A 232 -33.50 -2.98 21.56
C THR A 232 -33.67 -1.54 21.11
N GLN A 233 -32.87 -0.64 21.68
CA GLN A 233 -32.91 0.79 21.39
C GLN A 233 -32.09 1.17 20.16
N PRO A 234 -32.49 2.20 19.41
CA PRO A 234 -31.67 2.76 18.32
C PRO A 234 -30.33 3.28 18.86
N GLY A 235 -29.29 3.21 18.04
CA GLY A 235 -27.92 3.55 18.43
C GLY A 235 -27.18 2.47 19.23
N LYS A 236 -27.81 1.32 19.49
CA LYS A 236 -27.14 0.18 20.08
C LYS A 236 -26.23 -0.48 19.03
N VAL A 237 -24.98 -0.73 19.39
CA VAL A 237 -24.04 -1.48 18.54
C VAL A 237 -24.02 -2.93 18.99
N LEU A 238 -24.31 -3.83 18.06
CA LEU A 238 -24.23 -5.28 18.26
C LEU A 238 -22.94 -5.77 17.56
N ARG A 239 -22.12 -6.52 18.29
CA ARG A 239 -20.82 -6.98 17.79
C ARG A 239 -20.89 -8.43 17.36
N MET A 240 -20.53 -8.72 16.11
CA MET A 240 -20.33 -10.07 15.59
C MET A 240 -18.83 -10.35 15.48
N ARG A 241 -18.34 -11.12 16.45
CA ARG A 241 -16.89 -11.38 16.60
C ARG A 241 -16.33 -12.15 15.42
N GLY A 242 -15.14 -11.73 14.95
CA GLY A 242 -14.40 -12.36 13.89
C GLY A 242 -15.07 -12.27 12.51
N LYS A 243 -16.00 -11.33 12.31
CA LYS A 243 -16.66 -11.09 11.02
C LYS A 243 -16.12 -9.87 10.26
N GLY A 244 -15.07 -9.25 10.77
CA GLY A 244 -14.33 -8.19 10.10
C GLY A 244 -13.23 -8.72 9.18
N LEU A 245 -12.22 -7.90 8.94
CA LEU A 245 -11.07 -8.19 8.08
C LEU A 245 -9.89 -8.72 8.87
N PRO A 246 -9.07 -9.61 8.29
CA PRO A 246 -7.84 -10.07 8.92
C PRO A 246 -6.82 -8.93 9.00
N SER A 247 -5.94 -8.99 10.00
CA SER A 247 -4.82 -8.05 10.14
C SER A 247 -3.64 -8.47 9.26
N THR A 248 -3.02 -7.50 8.57
CA THR A 248 -1.75 -7.72 7.84
C THR A 248 -0.53 -7.67 8.75
N GLU A 249 -0.61 -6.97 9.88
CA GLU A 249 0.52 -6.71 10.78
C GLU A 249 0.52 -7.57 12.05
N GLY A 250 -0.51 -8.37 12.26
CA GLY A 250 -0.68 -9.14 13.48
C GLY A 250 -1.58 -10.35 13.34
N TYR A 251 -1.85 -10.98 14.47
CA TYR A 251 -2.79 -12.09 14.54
C TYR A 251 -4.20 -11.56 14.85
N GLY A 252 -5.19 -12.16 14.21
CA GLY A 252 -6.60 -11.91 14.49
C GLY A 252 -7.36 -11.32 13.31
N THR A 253 -8.67 -11.36 13.50
CA THR A 253 -9.67 -10.84 12.57
C THR A 253 -10.48 -9.81 13.32
N GLY A 254 -10.79 -8.69 12.68
CA GLY A 254 -11.70 -7.68 13.22
C GLY A 254 -13.12 -8.21 13.40
N ASP A 255 -13.99 -7.38 13.89
CA ASP A 255 -15.39 -7.69 14.17
C ASP A 255 -16.31 -6.95 13.18
N GLU A 256 -17.52 -7.41 13.06
CA GLU A 256 -18.58 -6.62 12.42
C GLU A 256 -19.41 -5.94 13.48
N LEU A 257 -19.49 -4.62 13.37
CA LEU A 257 -20.24 -3.73 14.28
C LEU A 257 -21.55 -3.36 13.62
N VAL A 258 -22.63 -3.97 14.10
CA VAL A 258 -23.98 -3.71 13.59
C VAL A 258 -24.62 -2.59 14.40
N ASN A 259 -24.72 -1.41 13.80
CA ASN A 259 -25.36 -0.24 14.39
C ASN A 259 -26.88 -0.34 14.15
N VAL A 260 -27.64 -0.44 15.23
CA VAL A 260 -29.09 -0.59 15.16
C VAL A 260 -29.76 0.77 14.99
N MET A 261 -30.55 0.89 13.94
CA MET A 261 -31.47 1.99 13.68
C MET A 261 -32.89 1.44 13.69
N VAL A 262 -33.87 2.28 14.01
CA VAL A 262 -35.28 1.92 13.95
C VAL A 262 -35.98 2.77 12.91
N TYR A 263 -36.62 2.11 11.95
CA TYR A 263 -37.37 2.76 10.89
C TYR A 263 -38.73 3.18 11.43
N ILE A 264 -39.03 4.47 11.31
CA ILE A 264 -40.36 5.01 11.57
C ILE A 264 -41.09 5.16 10.25
N PRO A 265 -42.24 4.48 10.03
CA PRO A 265 -42.97 4.56 8.77
C PRO A 265 -43.39 5.99 8.43
N GLU A 266 -43.11 6.41 7.19
CA GLU A 266 -43.50 7.74 6.68
C GLU A 266 -45.02 7.80 6.38
N THR A 267 -45.58 6.65 5.95
CA THR A 267 -47.01 6.51 5.63
C THR A 267 -47.57 5.26 6.31
N LEU A 268 -48.82 5.32 6.73
CA LEU A 268 -49.54 4.20 7.37
C LEU A 268 -50.88 3.98 6.66
N ASN A 269 -51.24 2.74 6.43
CA ASN A 269 -52.58 2.39 6.05
C ASN A 269 -53.55 2.45 7.28
N ASP A 270 -54.86 2.30 7.07
CA ASP A 270 -55.85 2.44 8.13
C ASP A 270 -55.70 1.40 9.26
N THR A 271 -55.25 0.18 8.92
CA THR A 271 -55.03 -0.87 9.92
C THR A 271 -53.79 -0.59 10.76
N GLU A 272 -52.71 -0.20 10.13
CA GLU A 272 -51.45 0.17 10.79
C GLU A 272 -51.65 1.39 11.69
N ARG A 273 -52.39 2.40 11.21
CA ARG A 273 -52.72 3.60 11.96
C ARG A 273 -53.49 3.24 13.24
N LYS A 274 -54.56 2.43 13.14
CA LYS A 274 -55.35 1.98 14.30
C LYS A 274 -54.49 1.21 15.31
N ALA A 275 -53.58 0.37 14.84
CA ALA A 275 -52.66 -0.34 15.72
C ALA A 275 -51.75 0.63 16.50
N MET A 276 -51.16 1.63 15.82
CA MET A 276 -50.33 2.65 16.47
C MET A 276 -51.10 3.53 17.43
N GLU A 277 -52.34 3.93 17.08
CA GLU A 277 -53.23 4.69 17.95
C GLU A 277 -53.57 3.92 19.22
N SER A 278 -53.74 2.59 19.14
CA SER A 278 -54.03 1.75 20.32
C SER A 278 -52.85 1.67 21.31
N LEU A 279 -51.64 1.92 20.86
CA LEU A 279 -50.42 1.96 21.68
C LEU A 279 -50.19 3.37 22.27
N GLN A 280 -50.80 4.38 21.73
CA GLN A 280 -50.61 5.77 22.16
C GLN A 280 -51.05 5.96 23.61
N GLY A 281 -50.16 6.52 24.44
CA GLY A 281 -50.45 6.77 25.85
C GLY A 281 -50.34 5.55 26.77
N GLN A 282 -50.03 4.37 26.26
CA GLN A 282 -49.78 3.20 27.11
C GLN A 282 -48.51 3.41 27.97
N PRO A 283 -48.53 2.97 29.24
CA PRO A 283 -47.43 3.24 30.20
C PRO A 283 -46.08 2.74 29.73
N ASP A 284 -46.02 1.55 29.12
CA ASP A 284 -44.78 0.90 28.69
C ASP A 284 -44.26 1.43 27.36
N VAL A 285 -45.06 2.12 26.58
CA VAL A 285 -44.72 2.73 25.30
C VAL A 285 -44.29 4.20 25.47
N THR A 286 -44.65 4.83 26.57
CA THR A 286 -44.27 6.21 26.88
C THR A 286 -42.98 6.22 27.70
N PRO A 287 -41.89 6.92 27.24
CA PRO A 287 -40.62 6.91 27.94
C PRO A 287 -40.72 7.57 29.33
N SER A 288 -40.43 6.80 30.37
CA SER A 288 -40.39 7.31 31.75
C SER A 288 -39.15 8.22 31.96
N GLU A 289 -39.14 9.05 32.99
CA GLU A 289 -38.02 9.93 33.33
C GLU A 289 -36.71 9.13 33.59
N GLY A 290 -36.81 7.94 34.18
CA GLY A 290 -35.67 7.06 34.38
C GLY A 290 -35.07 6.53 33.06
N VAL A 291 -35.95 6.19 32.11
CA VAL A 291 -35.53 5.76 30.75
C VAL A 291 -34.89 6.91 30.00
N LYS A 292 -35.46 8.11 30.04
CA LYS A 292 -34.89 9.32 29.42
C LYS A 292 -33.50 9.61 29.95
N LYS A 293 -33.29 9.61 31.27
CA LYS A 293 -31.96 9.84 31.91
C LYS A 293 -30.95 8.77 31.47
N ARG A 294 -31.33 7.50 31.43
CA ARG A 294 -30.45 6.40 31.03
C ARG A 294 -30.05 6.49 29.55
N ILE A 295 -30.94 6.82 28.66
CA ILE A 295 -30.65 7.00 27.24
C ILE A 295 -29.79 8.23 27.04
N PHE A 296 -30.13 9.34 27.68
CA PHE A 296 -29.36 10.58 27.59
C PHE A 296 -27.91 10.43 28.09
N SER A 297 -27.67 9.71 29.19
CA SER A 297 -26.32 9.45 29.68
C SER A 297 -25.47 8.66 28.70
N LYS A 298 -26.06 7.70 27.97
CA LYS A 298 -25.33 6.94 26.93
C LYS A 298 -25.00 7.78 25.70
N LEU A 299 -25.89 8.67 25.29
CA LEU A 299 -25.67 9.56 24.14
C LEU A 299 -24.60 10.61 24.44
N ARG A 300 -24.46 11.04 25.68
CA ARG A 300 -23.45 12.02 26.10
C ARG A 300 -22.01 11.56 25.82
N HIS A 301 -21.73 10.27 26.02
CA HIS A 301 -20.41 9.69 25.71
C HIS A 301 -20.09 9.54 24.21
N ILE A 302 -21.04 9.79 23.33
CA ILE A 302 -20.81 9.77 21.87
C ILE A 302 -20.31 11.13 21.39
N PHE A 303 -20.58 12.20 22.16
CA PHE A 303 -20.25 13.58 21.79
C PHE A 303 -19.09 14.19 22.65
N GLU A 304 -18.56 13.46 23.61
CA GLU A 304 -17.33 13.74 24.36
C GLU A 304 -16.14 12.93 23.77
#